data_92f29bce10a96d8326df5d36016af223
#
_entry.id   92f29bce10a96d8326df5d36016af223
#
_cell.length_a   1.000
_cell.length_b   1.000
_cell.length_c   1.000
_cell.angle_alpha   90.00
_cell.angle_beta   90.00
_cell.angle_gamma   90.00
#
_symmetry.space_group_name_H-M   'P 1'
#
loop_
_entity.id
_entity.type
_entity.pdbx_description
1 polymer ?
#
loop_
_entity_poly.entity_id
_entity_poly.type
_entity_poly.pdbx_seq_one_letter_code
_entity_poly.pdbx_strand_id
1 'polypeptide(L)'
;MFSKKLTHLLAVGVTALFLGATSLHAQTPPPPPPPDADGDTVPDDVDDCPNTDLAATTVVIDGVDTGIPNSEGVNEAGCSFADVINAMIDECALNAKNHGKFVSCVSHQTNALKKLKIITGKQKGKIQSIVAHMSPSSTVAPPQ
;
A
#
# COMPACT_ATOMS: atom_id res chain seq x y z
N MET A 1 -44.21 -13.95 59.56
CA MET A 1 -44.19 -14.84 60.75
C MET A 1 -42.79 -15.39 60.93
N PHE A 2 -42.19 -15.01 62.06
CA PHE A 2 -41.17 -15.73 62.84
C PHE A 2 -39.92 -16.24 62.11
N SER A 3 -38.76 -16.08 62.56
CA SER A 3 -38.09 -15.58 63.78
C SER A 3 -36.65 -16.09 63.75
N LYS A 4 -35.76 -15.16 64.02
CA LYS A 4 -34.50 -15.25 64.77
C LYS A 4 -33.86 -16.67 64.97
N LYS A 5 -32.55 -16.77 64.66
CA LYS A 5 -31.55 -16.87 65.75
C LYS A 5 -30.13 -16.65 65.24
N LEU A 6 -29.58 -15.67 65.83
CA LEU A 6 -28.21 -15.30 66.13
C LEU A 6 -27.44 -16.47 66.73
N THR A 7 -26.26 -16.80 66.23
CA THR A 7 -25.20 -17.43 67.03
C THR A 7 -23.85 -16.95 66.60
N HIS A 8 -23.19 -16.22 67.47
CA HIS A 8 -21.78 -15.86 67.43
C HIS A 8 -20.91 -17.14 67.53
N LEU A 9 -19.85 -17.15 66.77
CA LEU A 9 -18.63 -17.82 67.20
C LEU A 9 -17.39 -17.08 66.65
N LEU A 10 -16.65 -16.52 67.59
CA LEU A 10 -15.29 -16.01 67.44
C LEU A 10 -14.34 -17.15 67.11
N ALA A 11 -13.47 -17.00 66.13
CA ALA A 11 -12.21 -17.72 66.07
C ALA A 11 -11.20 -16.86 65.29
N VAL A 12 -10.42 -16.12 66.00
CA VAL A 12 -8.96 -16.10 66.08
C VAL A 12 -8.21 -16.17 64.75
N GLY A 13 -7.49 -15.08 64.55
CA GLY A 13 -6.61 -14.75 63.45
C GLY A 13 -5.53 -15.77 63.07
N VAL A 14 -5.24 -15.73 61.80
CA VAL A 14 -3.90 -15.97 61.27
C VAL A 14 -3.66 -14.94 60.19
N THR A 15 -2.94 -13.87 60.52
CA THR A 15 -2.37 -12.92 59.58
C THR A 15 -1.21 -13.59 58.82
N ALA A 16 -1.51 -14.22 57.70
CA ALA A 16 -0.46 -14.64 56.77
C ALA A 16 0.02 -13.41 56.01
N LEU A 17 1.18 -12.88 56.37
CA LEU A 17 1.93 -11.91 55.61
C LEU A 17 2.39 -12.58 54.30
N PHE A 18 1.62 -12.45 53.24
CA PHE A 18 2.12 -12.75 51.89
C PHE A 18 3.05 -11.60 51.48
N LEU A 19 4.35 -11.80 51.63
CA LEU A 19 5.37 -11.04 50.92
C LEU A 19 5.22 -11.39 49.44
N GLY A 20 4.40 -10.60 48.76
CA GLY A 20 4.29 -10.66 47.29
C GLY A 20 5.62 -10.21 46.70
N ALA A 21 6.43 -11.15 46.25
CA ALA A 21 7.55 -10.86 45.37
C ALA A 21 6.97 -10.38 44.05
N THR A 22 6.87 -9.06 43.86
CA THR A 22 6.60 -8.46 42.55
C THR A 22 7.80 -8.74 41.67
N SER A 23 7.74 -9.81 40.87
CA SER A 23 8.67 -10.05 39.78
C SER A 23 8.54 -8.87 38.79
N LEU A 24 9.48 -7.94 38.82
CA LEU A 24 9.69 -6.97 37.78
C LEU A 24 10.09 -7.76 36.52
N HIS A 25 9.09 -8.11 35.73
CA HIS A 25 9.35 -8.57 34.35
C HIS A 25 9.93 -7.38 33.61
N ALA A 26 11.23 -7.41 33.33
CA ALA A 26 11.86 -6.50 32.42
C ALA A 26 11.21 -6.76 31.05
N GLN A 27 10.27 -5.90 30.66
CA GLN A 27 9.70 -5.91 29.32
C GLN A 27 10.81 -5.49 28.37
N THR A 28 11.29 -6.42 27.55
CA THR A 28 12.13 -6.10 26.40
C THR A 28 11.36 -5.06 25.56
N PRO A 29 11.99 -3.94 25.20
CA PRO A 29 11.33 -2.98 24.32
C PRO A 29 10.89 -3.68 23.02
N PRO A 30 9.74 -3.32 22.44
CA PRO A 30 9.31 -3.88 21.17
C PRO A 30 10.41 -3.65 20.12
N PRO A 31 10.60 -4.56 19.16
CA PRO A 31 11.52 -4.35 18.06
C PRO A 31 11.14 -3.07 17.30
N PRO A 32 12.11 -2.35 16.73
CA PRO A 32 11.82 -1.19 15.90
C PRO A 32 10.91 -1.61 14.73
N PRO A 33 10.04 -0.73 14.26
CA PRO A 33 9.23 -1.01 13.07
C PRO A 33 10.16 -1.29 11.88
N PRO A 34 9.70 -2.12 10.92
CA PRO A 34 10.47 -2.34 9.68
C PRO A 34 10.64 -1.02 8.92
N PRO A 35 11.69 -0.90 8.09
CA PRO A 35 11.88 0.25 7.19
C PRO A 35 10.68 0.43 6.26
N ASP A 36 10.34 1.69 5.98
CA ASP A 36 9.26 2.13 5.08
C ASP A 36 9.74 3.48 4.50
N ALA A 37 10.34 3.41 3.31
CA ALA A 37 11.15 4.49 2.75
C ALA A 37 10.30 5.65 2.20
N ASP A 38 9.12 5.35 1.65
CA ASP A 38 8.19 6.35 1.08
C ASP A 38 7.04 6.71 2.03
N GLY A 39 6.88 5.97 3.14
CA GLY A 39 5.92 6.28 4.19
C GLY A 39 4.48 5.91 3.86
N ASP A 40 4.27 4.95 2.97
CA ASP A 40 2.96 4.51 2.52
C ASP A 40 2.31 3.45 3.44
N THR A 41 3.03 3.03 4.48
CA THR A 41 2.68 2.02 5.49
C THR A 41 2.89 0.57 5.07
N VAL A 42 3.43 0.32 3.89
CA VAL A 42 3.88 -1.00 3.44
C VAL A 42 5.40 -1.08 3.67
N PRO A 43 5.90 -2.05 4.45
CA PRO A 43 7.34 -2.19 4.67
C PRO A 43 8.11 -2.48 3.39
N ASP A 44 9.32 -1.90 3.24
CA ASP A 44 10.18 -2.02 2.05
C ASP A 44 10.44 -3.47 1.60
N ASP A 45 10.41 -4.44 2.53
CA ASP A 45 10.69 -5.84 2.24
C ASP A 45 9.52 -6.60 1.57
N VAL A 46 8.33 -6.00 1.57
CA VAL A 46 7.10 -6.54 0.95
C VAL A 46 6.44 -5.54 -0.01
N ASP A 47 7.07 -4.39 -0.21
CA ASP A 47 6.60 -3.30 -1.06
C ASP A 47 7.11 -3.48 -2.49
N ASP A 48 6.18 -3.60 -3.45
CA ASP A 48 6.49 -3.69 -4.88
C ASP A 48 6.84 -2.31 -5.49
N CYS A 49 6.50 -1.21 -4.80
CA CYS A 49 6.69 0.17 -5.23
C CYS A 49 7.36 1.06 -4.17
N PRO A 50 8.58 0.72 -3.70
CA PRO A 50 9.20 1.31 -2.51
C PRO A 50 9.63 2.78 -2.66
N ASN A 51 9.17 3.47 -3.68
CA ASN A 51 9.40 4.88 -3.95
C ASN A 51 8.13 5.56 -4.49
N THR A 52 6.96 5.13 -4.05
CA THR A 52 5.68 5.72 -4.44
C THR A 52 5.63 7.21 -4.07
N ASP A 53 5.29 8.07 -5.02
CA ASP A 53 5.06 9.48 -4.74
C ASP A 53 3.65 9.71 -4.20
N LEU A 54 3.53 9.69 -2.87
CA LEU A 54 2.26 9.94 -2.18
C LEU A 54 1.73 11.36 -2.35
N ALA A 55 2.57 12.31 -2.78
CA ALA A 55 2.16 13.69 -3.05
C ALA A 55 1.61 13.87 -4.48
N ALA A 56 1.81 12.89 -5.36
CA ALA A 56 1.31 12.94 -6.72
C ALA A 56 -0.23 12.89 -6.75
N THR A 57 -0.86 13.97 -7.17
CA THR A 57 -2.32 14.07 -7.27
C THR A 57 -2.88 13.59 -8.60
N THR A 58 -2.02 13.45 -9.59
CA THR A 58 -2.36 12.99 -10.95
C THR A 58 -1.34 11.99 -11.47
N VAL A 59 -1.76 11.16 -12.41
CA VAL A 59 -0.87 10.23 -13.12
C VAL A 59 -0.03 11.03 -14.11
N VAL A 60 1.30 10.96 -14.00
CA VAL A 60 2.28 11.52 -14.92
C VAL A 60 2.89 10.39 -15.76
N ILE A 61 2.92 10.53 -17.08
CA ILE A 61 3.49 9.56 -18.02
C ILE A 61 4.54 10.28 -18.86
N ASP A 62 5.79 9.81 -18.80
CA ASP A 62 6.93 10.43 -19.54
C ASP A 62 7.02 11.96 -19.32
N GLY A 63 6.85 12.41 -18.08
CA GLY A 63 6.85 13.81 -17.70
C GLY A 63 5.61 14.61 -18.10
N VAL A 64 4.61 13.97 -18.72
CA VAL A 64 3.36 14.62 -19.14
C VAL A 64 2.25 14.33 -18.13
N ASP A 65 1.72 15.38 -17.51
CA ASP A 65 0.56 15.28 -16.65
C ASP A 65 -0.68 14.88 -17.46
N THR A 66 -1.25 13.74 -17.09
CA THR A 66 -2.44 13.22 -17.77
C THR A 66 -3.73 13.90 -17.30
N GLY A 67 -3.72 14.57 -16.14
CA GLY A 67 -4.93 15.03 -15.44
C GLY A 67 -5.84 13.88 -15.00
N ILE A 68 -5.33 12.64 -14.97
CA ILE A 68 -6.04 11.49 -14.40
C ILE A 68 -5.75 11.49 -12.89
N PRO A 69 -6.77 11.53 -12.02
CA PRO A 69 -6.54 11.54 -10.58
C PRO A 69 -5.76 10.30 -10.09
N ASN A 70 -4.80 10.55 -9.20
CA ASN A 70 -4.04 9.54 -8.45
C ASN A 70 -4.49 9.56 -6.98
N SER A 71 -5.81 9.43 -6.74
CA SER A 71 -6.44 9.73 -5.45
C SER A 71 -6.87 8.49 -4.66
N GLU A 72 -6.61 7.30 -5.16
CA GLU A 72 -7.09 6.04 -4.56
C GLU A 72 -6.17 5.56 -3.40
N GLY A 73 -5.08 6.29 -3.10
CA GLY A 73 -4.04 5.83 -2.18
C GLY A 73 -3.18 4.72 -2.78
N VAL A 74 -2.55 3.91 -1.92
CA VAL A 74 -1.78 2.73 -2.35
C VAL A 74 -2.58 1.44 -2.17
N ASN A 75 -2.27 0.43 -2.97
CA ASN A 75 -2.84 -0.91 -2.84
C ASN A 75 -2.07 -1.72 -1.75
N GLU A 76 -2.44 -2.99 -1.57
CA GLU A 76 -1.79 -3.89 -0.60
C GLU A 76 -0.29 -4.16 -0.89
N ALA A 77 0.18 -3.85 -2.10
CA ALA A 77 1.56 -4.00 -2.54
C ALA A 77 2.34 -2.67 -2.55
N GLY A 78 1.86 -1.62 -1.88
CA GLY A 78 2.50 -0.31 -1.80
C GLY A 78 2.41 0.56 -3.05
N CYS A 79 1.71 0.11 -4.11
CA CYS A 79 1.67 0.82 -5.38
C CYS A 79 0.47 1.76 -5.48
N SER A 80 0.70 3.01 -5.84
CA SER A 80 -0.34 3.95 -6.22
C SER A 80 -0.91 3.62 -7.60
N PHE A 81 -2.02 4.26 -7.96
CA PHE A 81 -2.59 4.10 -9.31
C PHE A 81 -1.64 4.59 -10.41
N ALA A 82 -0.84 5.64 -10.14
CA ALA A 82 0.19 6.13 -11.04
C ALA A 82 1.27 5.07 -11.30
N ASP A 83 1.73 4.38 -10.25
CA ASP A 83 2.74 3.32 -10.36
C ASP A 83 2.22 2.16 -11.22
N VAL A 84 0.99 1.71 -10.96
CA VAL A 84 0.35 0.64 -11.74
C VAL A 84 0.24 1.00 -13.23
N ILE A 85 -0.13 2.24 -13.55
CA ILE A 85 -0.21 2.68 -14.96
C ILE A 85 1.18 2.76 -15.59
N ASN A 86 2.17 3.31 -14.89
CA ASN A 86 3.53 3.43 -15.42
C ASN A 86 4.18 2.04 -15.58
N ALA A 87 4.06 1.15 -14.59
CA ALA A 87 4.56 -0.23 -14.68
C ALA A 87 3.96 -0.99 -15.87
N MET A 88 2.67 -0.84 -16.12
CA MET A 88 2.00 -1.41 -17.30
C MET A 88 2.56 -0.88 -18.61
N ILE A 89 2.88 0.42 -18.68
CA ILE A 89 3.47 1.05 -19.87
C ILE A 89 4.89 0.56 -20.08
N ASP A 90 5.67 0.47 -19.00
CA ASP A 90 7.07 -0.01 -19.04
C ASP A 90 7.13 -1.49 -19.45
N GLU A 91 6.23 -2.33 -18.94
CA GLU A 91 6.14 -3.72 -19.39
C GLU A 91 5.85 -3.81 -20.88
N CYS A 92 4.94 -2.98 -21.39
CA CYS A 92 4.66 -2.91 -22.82
C CYS A 92 5.87 -2.43 -23.63
N ALA A 93 6.66 -1.48 -23.12
CA ALA A 93 7.87 -0.98 -23.76
C ALA A 93 8.96 -2.04 -23.83
N LEU A 94 9.21 -2.73 -22.72
CA LEU A 94 10.19 -3.82 -22.63
C LEU A 94 9.92 -4.96 -23.62
N ASN A 95 8.65 -5.30 -23.82
CA ASN A 95 8.24 -6.41 -24.67
C ASN A 95 8.00 -6.02 -26.14
N ALA A 96 8.07 -4.74 -26.47
CA ALA A 96 7.76 -4.24 -27.81
C ALA A 96 8.98 -4.32 -28.73
N LYS A 97 8.83 -4.98 -29.88
CA LYS A 97 9.85 -5.00 -30.95
C LYS A 97 9.94 -3.70 -31.75
N ASN A 98 8.94 -2.85 -31.68
CA ASN A 98 8.86 -1.57 -32.35
C ASN A 98 7.74 -0.71 -31.75
N HIS A 99 7.72 0.58 -32.07
CA HIS A 99 6.75 1.54 -31.56
C HIS A 99 5.28 1.10 -31.80
N GLY A 100 4.96 0.55 -32.98
CA GLY A 100 3.59 0.10 -33.25
C GLY A 100 3.12 -1.03 -32.34
N LYS A 101 4.05 -1.96 -31.96
CA LYS A 101 3.77 -3.03 -31.01
C LYS A 101 3.62 -2.47 -29.58
N PHE A 102 4.42 -1.49 -29.22
CA PHE A 102 4.30 -0.77 -27.96
C PHE A 102 2.91 -0.12 -27.80
N VAL A 103 2.52 0.74 -28.74
CA VAL A 103 1.21 1.40 -28.73
C VAL A 103 0.05 0.38 -28.73
N SER A 104 0.19 -0.70 -29.51
CA SER A 104 -0.80 -1.78 -29.55
C SER A 104 -0.95 -2.47 -28.19
N CYS A 105 0.18 -2.77 -27.51
CA CYS A 105 0.19 -3.37 -26.17
C CYS A 105 -0.57 -2.47 -25.19
N VAL A 106 -0.17 -1.20 -25.07
CA VAL A 106 -0.84 -0.25 -24.14
C VAL A 106 -2.32 -0.09 -24.49
N SER A 107 -2.68 -0.12 -25.79
CA SER A 107 -4.08 -0.09 -26.20
C SER A 107 -4.89 -1.28 -25.70
N HIS A 108 -4.32 -2.48 -25.73
CA HIS A 108 -4.94 -3.69 -25.21
C HIS A 108 -5.10 -3.62 -23.68
N GLN A 109 -4.06 -3.24 -22.95
CA GLN A 109 -4.08 -3.12 -21.50
C GLN A 109 -5.09 -2.08 -21.02
N THR A 110 -5.07 -0.88 -21.62
CA THR A 110 -6.04 0.17 -21.29
C THR A 110 -7.49 -0.18 -21.67
N ASN A 111 -7.70 -1.05 -22.67
CA ASN A 111 -9.02 -1.61 -22.95
C ASN A 111 -9.49 -2.55 -21.82
N ALA A 112 -8.59 -3.35 -21.26
CA ALA A 112 -8.90 -4.22 -20.12
C ALA A 112 -9.28 -3.36 -18.89
N LEU A 113 -8.46 -2.35 -18.55
CA LEU A 113 -8.77 -1.42 -17.45
C LEU A 113 -10.12 -0.71 -17.63
N LYS A 114 -10.44 -0.30 -18.86
CA LYS A 114 -11.75 0.30 -19.16
C LYS A 114 -12.91 -0.71 -18.97
N LYS A 115 -12.74 -1.97 -19.40
CA LYS A 115 -13.76 -3.02 -19.21
C LYS A 115 -14.02 -3.30 -17.71
N LEU A 116 -12.96 -3.26 -16.90
CA LEU A 116 -13.02 -3.39 -15.45
C LEU A 116 -13.54 -2.12 -14.75
N LYS A 117 -13.81 -1.05 -15.50
CA LYS A 117 -14.24 0.26 -15.00
C LYS A 117 -13.21 0.97 -14.09
N ILE A 118 -11.96 0.56 -14.15
CA ILE A 118 -10.84 1.19 -13.44
C ILE A 118 -10.53 2.55 -14.06
N ILE A 119 -10.60 2.64 -15.40
CA ILE A 119 -10.47 3.91 -16.12
C ILE A 119 -11.68 4.17 -17.02
N THR A 120 -11.94 5.45 -17.27
CA THR A 120 -12.96 5.90 -18.22
C THR A 120 -12.44 5.88 -19.67
N GLY A 121 -13.35 5.96 -20.65
CA GLY A 121 -12.95 6.07 -22.07
C GLY A 121 -12.14 7.33 -22.36
N LYS A 122 -12.38 8.44 -21.64
CA LYS A 122 -11.63 9.70 -21.78
C LYS A 122 -10.20 9.53 -21.27
N GLN A 123 -10.03 8.92 -20.09
CA GLN A 123 -8.71 8.63 -19.50
C GLN A 123 -7.90 7.68 -20.39
N LYS A 124 -8.53 6.61 -20.90
CA LYS A 124 -7.90 5.73 -21.89
C LYS A 124 -7.38 6.52 -23.10
N GLY A 125 -8.23 7.38 -23.68
CA GLY A 125 -7.83 8.20 -24.84
C GLY A 125 -6.64 9.11 -24.52
N LYS A 126 -6.58 9.67 -23.32
CA LYS A 126 -5.46 10.49 -22.86
C LYS A 126 -4.16 9.69 -22.76
N ILE A 127 -4.18 8.53 -22.11
CA ILE A 127 -3.01 7.63 -22.02
C ILE A 127 -2.52 7.27 -23.44
N GLN A 128 -3.41 6.83 -24.29
CA GLN A 128 -3.06 6.44 -25.67
C GLN A 128 -2.49 7.59 -26.49
N SER A 129 -3.00 8.80 -26.32
CA SER A 129 -2.48 9.99 -27.01
C SER A 129 -1.03 10.29 -26.60
N ILE A 130 -0.70 10.16 -25.28
CA ILE A 130 0.66 10.38 -24.81
C ILE A 130 1.58 9.27 -25.34
N VAL A 131 1.21 8.01 -25.15
CA VAL A 131 2.00 6.83 -25.55
C VAL A 131 2.26 6.80 -27.07
N ALA A 132 1.35 7.32 -27.89
CA ALA A 132 1.55 7.42 -29.33
C ALA A 132 2.73 8.33 -29.73
N HIS A 133 3.18 9.22 -28.84
CA HIS A 133 4.31 10.13 -29.07
C HIS A 133 5.57 9.72 -28.29
N MET A 134 5.47 8.74 -27.39
CA MET A 134 6.60 8.24 -26.61
C MET A 134 7.51 7.36 -27.48
N SER A 135 8.80 7.39 -27.18
CA SER A 135 9.73 6.38 -27.71
C SER A 135 9.85 5.23 -26.73
N PRO A 136 9.69 3.95 -27.15
CA PRO A 136 9.77 2.81 -26.22
C PRO A 136 11.12 2.70 -25.48
N SER A 137 12.16 3.36 -25.99
CA SER A 137 13.50 3.40 -25.36
C SER A 137 13.59 4.42 -24.20
N SER A 138 12.60 5.30 -24.02
CA SER A 138 12.65 6.38 -23.02
C SER A 138 12.10 5.96 -21.66
N THR A 139 11.39 4.82 -21.59
CA THR A 139 10.64 4.41 -20.40
C THR A 139 11.42 3.53 -19.44
N VAL A 140 12.52 2.94 -19.86
CA VAL A 140 13.34 2.08 -18.99
C VAL A 140 14.40 2.92 -18.29
N ALA A 141 14.03 3.58 -17.17
CA ALA A 141 15.02 3.96 -16.18
C ALA A 141 15.58 2.67 -15.55
N PRO A 142 16.91 2.50 -15.42
CA PRO A 142 17.45 1.36 -14.71
C PRO A 142 16.97 1.39 -13.25
N PRO A 143 16.71 0.25 -12.62
CA PRO A 143 16.41 0.19 -11.19
C PRO A 143 17.57 0.82 -10.42
N GLN A 144 17.27 1.82 -9.60
CA GLN A 144 18.22 2.51 -8.70
C GLN A 144 18.41 1.69 -7.44
#